data_8c385ddf4b09f8ec86b2f546b9aad17b
#
_entry.id   8c385ddf4b09f8ec86b2f546b9aad17b
#
_cell.length_a   1.000
_cell.length_b   1.000
_cell.length_c   1.000
_cell.angle_alpha   90.00
_cell.angle_beta   90.00
_cell.angle_gamma   90.00
#
_symmetry.space_group_name_H-M   'P 1'
#
loop_
_entity.id
_entity.type
_entity.pdbx_description
1 polymer ?
#
loop_
_entity_poly.entity_id
_entity_poly.type
_entity_poly.pdbx_seq_one_letter_code
_entity_poly.pdbx_strand_id
1 'polypeptide(L)'
;MTSTILAEKSKLKILLLPIDELKPHEKGSPLYLELLRQEILRDGMLKYPIIADEKTHVIMDGMHRWLALKSLGYTLIPVMLVDAFQKLRIQVGRRRIHRYISNSDEEITIEKVISAGVSGRLMKPRSTRHFFPFSKFQPANYPLCLLRKRYPQDVSKYLARMTREECSSAIEEWLEEISEELEFLAKRKKEVEREMEEFLSRVKNLNEEDP
;
A
#
# COMPACT_ATOMS: atom_id res chain seq x y z
N MET A 1 -7.74 32.49 -25.06
CA MET A 1 -6.48 31.75 -24.88
C MET A 1 -6.71 30.76 -23.74
N THR A 2 -7.18 29.58 -24.07
CA THR A 2 -7.52 28.49 -23.14
C THR A 2 -6.26 27.67 -22.94
N SER A 3 -5.61 27.85 -21.79
CA SER A 3 -4.44 27.09 -21.39
C SER A 3 -4.87 25.68 -21.08
N THR A 4 -4.59 24.75 -21.96
CA THR A 4 -4.76 23.32 -21.79
C THR A 4 -3.67 22.85 -20.82
N ILE A 5 -4.02 22.74 -19.54
CA ILE A 5 -3.19 22.04 -18.57
C ILE A 5 -3.42 20.54 -18.81
N LEU A 6 -2.72 20.00 -19.79
CA LEU A 6 -2.50 18.57 -19.91
C LEU A 6 -1.55 18.17 -18.77
N ALA A 7 -2.14 17.71 -17.66
CA ALA A 7 -1.38 17.01 -16.64
C ALA A 7 -0.76 15.76 -17.31
N GLU A 8 0.53 15.84 -17.66
CA GLU A 8 1.32 14.65 -17.95
C GLU A 8 1.15 13.69 -16.78
N LYS A 9 0.42 12.60 -17.01
CA LYS A 9 0.46 11.42 -16.15
C LYS A 9 1.89 10.91 -16.23
N SER A 10 2.80 11.42 -15.38
CA SER A 10 4.10 10.83 -15.18
C SER A 10 3.86 9.37 -14.79
N LYS A 11 4.18 8.45 -15.70
CA LYS A 11 4.13 7.03 -15.45
C LYS A 11 5.09 6.79 -14.29
N LEU A 12 4.57 6.49 -13.10
CA LEU A 12 5.39 6.16 -11.93
C LEU A 12 6.32 5.01 -12.33
N LYS A 13 7.63 5.26 -12.28
CA LYS A 13 8.63 4.32 -12.75
C LYS A 13 8.94 3.32 -11.64
N ILE A 14 8.92 2.04 -11.98
CA ILE A 14 9.39 0.97 -11.10
C ILE A 14 10.90 0.82 -11.29
N LEU A 15 11.65 0.90 -10.19
CA LEU A 15 13.09 0.74 -10.15
C LEU A 15 13.44 -0.52 -9.36
N LEU A 16 14.56 -1.14 -9.67
CA LEU A 16 15.16 -2.17 -8.83
C LEU A 16 16.13 -1.50 -7.85
N LEU A 17 15.82 -1.57 -6.57
CA LEU A 17 16.68 -1.06 -5.50
C LEU A 17 17.27 -2.21 -4.67
N PRO A 18 18.47 -2.00 -4.08
CA PRO A 18 18.98 -2.87 -3.04
C PRO A 18 17.99 -2.95 -1.88
N ILE A 19 17.64 -4.19 -1.46
CA ILE A 19 16.64 -4.41 -0.43
C ILE A 19 17.01 -3.77 0.92
N ASP A 20 18.31 -3.64 1.18
CA ASP A 20 18.87 -3.08 2.41
C ASP A 20 18.82 -1.55 2.48
N GLU A 21 18.55 -0.87 1.37
CA GLU A 21 18.33 0.57 1.35
C GLU A 21 16.94 0.98 1.86
N LEU A 22 15.98 0.04 1.81
CA LEU A 22 14.62 0.31 2.25
C LEU A 22 14.51 0.23 3.78
N LYS A 23 13.77 1.17 4.35
CA LYS A 23 13.58 1.34 5.79
C LYS A 23 12.11 1.08 6.17
N PRO A 24 11.84 0.03 6.94
CA PRO A 24 10.50 -0.20 7.45
C PRO A 24 10.13 0.85 8.51
N HIS A 25 8.87 1.25 8.59
CA HIS A 25 8.37 2.18 9.62
C HIS A 25 7.51 1.50 10.68
N GLU A 26 7.03 0.29 10.41
CA GLU A 26 6.21 -0.51 11.35
C GLU A 26 6.71 -1.95 11.41
N LYS A 27 6.29 -2.71 12.42
CA LYS A 27 6.57 -4.13 12.53
C LYS A 27 5.62 -4.95 11.66
N GLY A 28 6.10 -6.09 11.18
CA GLY A 28 5.30 -7.04 10.42
C GLY A 28 4.60 -8.08 11.30
N SER A 29 3.49 -8.66 10.80
CA SER A 29 2.85 -9.83 11.37
C SER A 29 3.58 -11.10 10.97
N PRO A 30 3.96 -11.98 11.91
CA PRO A 30 4.65 -13.24 11.61
C PRO A 30 3.83 -14.17 10.71
N LEU A 31 2.55 -14.33 11.00
CA LEU A 31 1.67 -15.23 10.24
C LEU A 31 1.45 -14.71 8.81
N TYR A 32 1.21 -13.40 8.65
CA TYR A 32 1.03 -12.82 7.33
C TYR A 32 2.31 -12.89 6.49
N LEU A 33 3.48 -12.74 7.13
CA LEU A 33 4.76 -12.95 6.47
C LEU A 33 4.87 -14.37 5.90
N GLU A 34 4.52 -15.38 6.69
CA GLU A 34 4.64 -16.78 6.26
C GLU A 34 3.70 -17.09 5.09
N LEU A 35 2.45 -16.66 5.15
CA LEU A 35 1.48 -16.82 4.07
C LEU A 35 1.96 -16.16 2.76
N LEU A 36 2.47 -14.93 2.86
CA LEU A 36 2.94 -14.18 1.71
C LEU A 36 4.23 -14.79 1.11
N ARG A 37 5.12 -15.33 1.93
CA ARG A 37 6.31 -16.07 1.45
C ARG A 37 5.91 -17.28 0.60
N GLN A 38 4.95 -18.06 1.08
CA GLN A 38 4.44 -19.22 0.36
C GLN A 38 3.79 -18.81 -0.95
N GLU A 39 2.99 -17.74 -0.96
CA GLU A 39 2.38 -17.19 -2.17
C GLU A 39 3.45 -16.75 -3.19
N ILE A 40 4.41 -15.93 -2.77
CA ILE A 40 5.49 -15.44 -3.65
C ILE A 40 6.30 -16.59 -4.25
N LEU A 41 6.63 -17.61 -3.46
CA LEU A 41 7.38 -18.78 -3.94
C LEU A 41 6.57 -19.63 -4.91
N ARG A 42 5.29 -19.87 -4.62
CA ARG A 42 4.37 -20.60 -5.50
C ARG A 42 4.21 -19.90 -6.85
N ASP A 43 4.02 -18.58 -6.82
CA ASP A 43 3.77 -17.79 -8.02
C ASP A 43 5.06 -17.49 -8.82
N GLY A 44 6.22 -17.67 -8.21
CA GLY A 44 7.52 -17.40 -8.82
C GLY A 44 7.77 -15.93 -9.15
N MET A 45 6.96 -15.02 -8.63
CA MET A 45 7.01 -13.59 -8.94
C MET A 45 6.55 -12.70 -7.78
N LEU A 46 7.00 -11.46 -7.78
CA LEU A 46 6.44 -10.39 -6.97
C LEU A 46 5.39 -9.65 -7.79
N LYS A 47 4.10 -9.79 -7.43
CA LYS A 47 2.99 -9.21 -8.19
C LYS A 47 2.99 -7.68 -8.17
N TYR A 48 3.24 -7.09 -7.01
CA TYR A 48 3.15 -5.64 -6.79
C TYR A 48 4.47 -5.08 -6.27
N PRO A 49 4.92 -3.88 -6.75
CA PRO A 49 6.12 -3.24 -6.26
C PRO A 49 5.94 -2.75 -4.82
N ILE A 50 7.04 -2.50 -4.14
CA ILE A 50 7.06 -1.70 -2.90
C ILE A 50 6.80 -0.24 -3.26
N ILE A 51 6.13 0.52 -2.39
CA ILE A 51 6.06 1.97 -2.50
C ILE A 51 6.90 2.56 -1.37
N ALA A 52 7.85 3.42 -1.70
CA ALA A 52 8.74 4.05 -0.73
C ALA A 52 8.92 5.55 -1.01
N ASP A 53 9.23 6.30 0.02
CA ASP A 53 9.59 7.71 -0.11
C ASP A 53 10.92 7.86 -0.85
N GLU A 54 10.96 8.76 -1.84
CA GLU A 54 12.12 8.92 -2.72
C GLU A 54 13.37 9.48 -2.02
N LYS A 55 13.20 10.24 -0.92
CA LYS A 55 14.30 10.89 -0.22
C LYS A 55 14.87 10.05 0.91
N THR A 56 14.02 9.32 1.60
CA THR A 56 14.40 8.59 2.82
C THR A 56 14.41 7.08 2.64
N HIS A 57 13.82 6.57 1.55
CA HIS A 57 13.57 5.16 1.27
C HIS A 57 12.71 4.46 2.35
N VAL A 58 11.93 5.24 3.11
CA VAL A 58 10.97 4.67 4.06
C VAL A 58 9.82 4.02 3.29
N ILE A 59 9.53 2.77 3.63
CA ILE A 59 8.48 1.98 2.99
C ILE A 59 7.13 2.58 3.38
N MET A 60 6.33 3.00 2.38
CA MET A 60 4.97 3.50 2.56
C MET A 60 3.93 2.40 2.34
N ASP A 61 4.18 1.45 1.45
CA ASP A 61 3.36 0.25 1.25
C ASP A 61 4.23 -0.95 0.87
N GLY A 62 3.82 -2.14 1.30
CA GLY A 62 4.51 -3.38 0.96
C GLY A 62 5.53 -3.87 1.98
N MET A 63 5.41 -3.48 3.24
CA MET A 63 6.26 -3.93 4.34
C MET A 63 6.44 -5.46 4.39
N HIS A 64 5.36 -6.24 4.29
CA HIS A 64 5.44 -7.70 4.32
C HIS A 64 6.07 -8.30 3.06
N ARG A 65 5.92 -7.65 1.89
CA ARG A 65 6.61 -8.03 0.63
C ARG A 65 8.13 -7.85 0.78
N TRP A 66 8.55 -6.74 1.38
CA TRP A 66 9.94 -6.48 1.72
C TRP A 66 10.49 -7.55 2.71
N LEU A 67 9.77 -7.84 3.80
CA LEU A 67 10.14 -8.87 4.76
C LEU A 67 10.26 -10.25 4.09
N ALA A 68 9.30 -10.62 3.25
CA ALA A 68 9.30 -11.90 2.55
C ALA A 68 10.54 -12.06 1.67
N LEU A 69 10.81 -11.09 0.79
CA LEU A 69 11.98 -11.17 -0.09
C LEU A 69 13.30 -11.14 0.69
N LYS A 70 13.40 -10.31 1.73
CA LYS A 70 14.58 -10.24 2.60
C LYS A 70 14.83 -11.56 3.31
N SER A 71 13.79 -12.17 3.89
CA SER A 71 13.89 -13.47 4.56
C SER A 71 14.21 -14.62 3.61
N LEU A 72 13.84 -14.50 2.34
CA LEU A 72 14.16 -15.46 1.28
C LEU A 72 15.56 -15.25 0.68
N GLY A 73 16.26 -14.17 1.06
CA GLY A 73 17.63 -13.86 0.62
C GLY A 73 17.73 -13.10 -0.69
N TYR A 74 16.65 -12.50 -1.19
CA TYR A 74 16.73 -11.62 -2.34
C TYR A 74 17.41 -10.30 -1.96
N THR A 75 18.24 -9.77 -2.88
CA THR A 75 19.05 -8.56 -2.65
C THR A 75 18.52 -7.34 -3.39
N LEU A 76 17.69 -7.56 -4.42
CA LEU A 76 17.03 -6.51 -5.18
C LEU A 76 15.52 -6.64 -5.01
N ILE A 77 14.83 -5.50 -5.06
CA ILE A 77 13.37 -5.43 -4.93
C ILE A 77 12.81 -4.34 -5.85
N PRO A 78 11.70 -4.59 -6.58
CA PRO A 78 11.05 -3.57 -7.38
C PRO A 78 10.33 -2.56 -6.49
N VAL A 79 10.66 -1.27 -6.69
CA VAL A 79 10.18 -0.16 -5.88
C VAL A 79 9.63 0.94 -6.79
N MET A 80 8.51 1.50 -6.39
CA MET A 80 7.97 2.74 -6.90
C MET A 80 8.30 3.84 -5.90
N LEU A 81 9.09 4.82 -6.31
CA LEU A 81 9.44 5.96 -5.47
C LEU A 81 8.40 7.07 -5.59
N VAL A 82 8.04 7.66 -4.46
CA VAL A 82 7.07 8.75 -4.34
C VAL A 82 7.58 9.81 -3.38
N ASP A 83 7.22 11.06 -3.61
CA ASP A 83 7.46 12.12 -2.61
C ASP A 83 6.37 12.07 -1.53
N ALA A 84 6.72 11.53 -0.36
CA ALA A 84 5.79 11.36 0.75
C ALA A 84 5.21 12.68 1.27
N PHE A 85 5.91 13.81 1.06
CA PHE A 85 5.50 15.12 1.52
C PHE A 85 4.62 15.91 0.53
N GLN A 86 4.28 15.32 -0.60
CA GLN A 86 3.26 15.89 -1.49
C GLN A 86 1.87 15.79 -0.84
N LYS A 87 1.61 16.63 0.15
CA LYS A 87 0.44 16.59 1.06
C LYS A 87 -0.92 16.52 0.35
N LEU A 88 -1.05 17.07 -0.84
CA LEU A 88 -2.28 17.00 -1.64
C LEU A 88 -2.49 15.66 -2.35
N ARG A 89 -1.49 14.78 -2.33
CA ARG A 89 -1.52 13.53 -3.10
C ARG A 89 -1.35 12.27 -2.27
N ILE A 90 -0.62 12.33 -1.15
CA ILE A 90 -0.42 11.18 -0.26
C ILE A 90 -0.91 11.55 1.13
N GLN A 91 -1.81 10.72 1.65
CA GLN A 91 -2.34 10.88 3.01
C GLN A 91 -2.03 9.62 3.82
N VAL A 92 -1.85 9.79 5.11
CA VAL A 92 -1.72 8.68 6.05
C VAL A 92 -2.78 8.82 7.14
N GLY A 93 -3.30 7.69 7.56
CA GLY A 93 -4.29 7.61 8.63
C GLY A 93 -4.13 6.33 9.44
N ARG A 94 -4.97 6.18 10.45
CA ARG A 94 -5.06 4.95 11.23
C ARG A 94 -5.93 3.92 10.50
N ARG A 95 -5.61 2.64 10.69
CA ARG A 95 -6.53 1.56 10.36
C ARG A 95 -7.58 1.41 11.45
N ARG A 96 -8.81 1.08 11.10
CA ARG A 96 -9.91 0.84 12.05
C ARG A 96 -9.60 -0.26 13.07
N ILE A 97 -8.91 -1.29 12.65
CA ILE A 97 -8.56 -2.48 13.42
C ILE A 97 -7.81 -2.17 14.71
N HIS A 98 -7.09 -1.05 14.80
CA HIS A 98 -6.29 -0.73 15.97
C HIS A 98 -7.01 0.10 17.03
N ARG A 99 -8.33 0.26 16.95
CA ARG A 99 -9.11 0.87 18.05
C ARG A 99 -8.93 0.14 19.38
N TYR A 100 -8.67 -1.17 19.34
CA TYR A 100 -8.47 -2.00 20.53
C TYR A 100 -7.02 -2.04 21.02
N ILE A 101 -6.04 -1.73 20.18
CA ILE A 101 -4.62 -1.88 20.52
C ILE A 101 -3.96 -0.56 20.95
N SER A 102 -4.52 0.58 20.61
CA SER A 102 -3.97 1.86 21.03
C SER A 102 -5.05 2.80 21.55
N ASN A 103 -5.10 2.96 22.87
CA ASN A 103 -5.81 4.05 23.55
C ASN A 103 -5.16 5.42 23.31
N SER A 104 -4.29 5.57 22.32
CA SER A 104 -3.67 6.84 22.04
C SER A 104 -4.48 7.59 20.99
N ASP A 105 -5.03 8.74 21.36
CA ASP A 105 -5.67 9.73 20.46
C ASP A 105 -4.65 10.44 19.57
N GLU A 106 -3.42 9.94 19.54
CA GLU A 106 -2.32 10.57 18.83
C GLU A 106 -2.51 10.44 17.30
N GLU A 107 -2.56 11.57 16.62
CA GLU A 107 -2.67 11.62 15.16
C GLU A 107 -1.45 10.99 14.49
N ILE A 108 -1.69 10.15 13.48
CA ILE A 108 -0.63 9.58 12.65
C ILE A 108 -0.41 10.49 11.44
N THR A 109 0.79 11.05 11.35
CA THR A 109 1.20 11.94 10.26
C THR A 109 2.32 11.32 9.41
N ILE A 110 2.53 11.85 8.21
CA ILE A 110 3.63 11.43 7.32
C ILE A 110 4.99 11.61 8.03
N GLU A 111 5.16 12.71 8.75
CA GLU A 111 6.39 13.01 9.50
C GLU A 111 6.69 11.93 10.55
N LYS A 112 5.67 11.44 11.27
CA LYS A 112 5.84 10.35 12.24
C LYS A 112 6.23 9.04 11.56
N VAL A 113 5.62 8.73 10.42
CA VAL A 113 5.96 7.54 9.63
C VAL A 113 7.41 7.60 9.15
N ILE A 114 7.81 8.72 8.56
CA ILE A 114 9.19 8.92 8.09
C ILE A 114 10.17 8.87 9.25
N SER A 115 9.88 9.56 10.37
CA SER A 115 10.72 9.54 11.56
C SER A 115 10.89 8.12 12.13
N ALA A 116 9.82 7.33 12.18
CA ALA A 116 9.88 5.94 12.63
C ALA A 116 10.80 5.10 11.74
N GLY A 117 10.66 5.21 10.42
CA GLY A 117 11.51 4.49 9.47
C GLY A 117 12.97 4.92 9.52
N VAL A 118 13.25 6.22 9.58
CA VAL A 118 14.62 6.75 9.63
C VAL A 118 15.32 6.41 10.95
N SER A 119 14.61 6.52 12.08
CA SER A 119 15.17 6.21 13.41
C SER A 119 15.23 4.73 13.72
N GLY A 120 14.53 3.88 12.97
CA GLY A 120 14.38 2.44 13.26
C GLY A 120 13.50 2.13 14.47
N ARG A 121 12.80 3.13 15.03
CA ARG A 121 11.81 2.94 16.11
C ARG A 121 10.47 2.55 15.49
N LEU A 122 10.34 1.27 15.19
CA LEU A 122 9.19 0.78 14.44
C LEU A 122 7.88 0.94 15.21
N MET A 123 6.86 1.40 14.50
CA MET A 123 5.49 1.46 14.97
C MET A 123 4.90 0.05 15.15
N LYS A 124 3.75 -0.06 15.80
CA LYS A 124 3.02 -1.33 15.91
C LYS A 124 2.62 -1.85 14.52
N PRO A 125 2.44 -3.17 14.36
CA PRO A 125 2.01 -3.74 13.09
C PRO A 125 0.71 -3.12 12.62
N ARG A 126 0.63 -2.82 11.32
CA ARG A 126 -0.60 -2.33 10.66
C ARG A 126 -1.23 -1.09 11.32
N SER A 127 -0.40 -0.27 11.98
CA SER A 127 -0.87 0.97 12.63
C SER A 127 -1.15 2.08 11.63
N THR A 128 -0.67 1.96 10.39
CA THR A 128 -0.79 2.98 9.36
C THR A 128 -1.55 2.49 8.13
N ARG A 129 -2.31 3.39 7.50
CA ARG A 129 -2.90 3.20 6.17
C ARG A 129 -2.53 4.39 5.30
N HIS A 130 -1.87 4.14 4.18
CA HIS A 130 -1.50 5.17 3.22
C HIS A 130 -2.49 5.21 2.07
N PHE A 131 -2.93 6.41 1.70
CA PHE A 131 -3.81 6.69 0.57
C PHE A 131 -2.98 7.37 -0.51
N PHE A 132 -3.01 6.80 -1.71
CA PHE A 132 -2.27 7.28 -2.86
C PHE A 132 -3.22 7.83 -3.91
N PRO A 133 -2.82 8.85 -4.69
CA PRO A 133 -3.63 9.41 -5.78
C PRO A 133 -3.64 8.52 -7.04
N PHE A 134 -3.09 7.33 -6.94
CA PHE A 134 -2.99 6.34 -8.01
C PHE A 134 -3.31 4.95 -7.46
N SER A 135 -3.63 4.01 -8.37
CA SER A 135 -3.84 2.62 -7.95
C SER A 135 -2.52 1.96 -7.56
N LYS A 136 -2.38 1.61 -6.29
CA LYS A 136 -1.24 0.82 -5.78
C LYS A 136 -1.27 -0.65 -6.22
N PHE A 137 -2.37 -1.09 -6.79
CA PHE A 137 -2.58 -2.46 -7.28
C PHE A 137 -2.27 -2.63 -8.77
N GLN A 138 -1.44 -1.75 -9.35
CA GLN A 138 -0.92 -2.01 -10.70
C GLN A 138 0.07 -3.16 -10.65
N PRO A 139 -0.23 -4.32 -11.25
CA PRO A 139 0.65 -5.48 -11.19
C PRO A 139 1.94 -5.20 -11.96
N ALA A 140 3.07 -5.39 -11.30
CA ALA A 140 4.39 -5.37 -11.92
C ALA A 140 4.78 -6.77 -12.41
N ASN A 141 4.26 -7.83 -11.76
CA ASN A 141 4.53 -9.25 -12.05
C ASN A 141 6.04 -9.53 -12.25
N TYR A 142 6.83 -9.09 -11.30
CA TYR A 142 8.28 -9.14 -11.41
C TYR A 142 8.81 -10.55 -11.10
N PRO A 143 9.42 -11.27 -12.07
CA PRO A 143 9.89 -12.63 -11.87
C PRO A 143 11.00 -12.68 -10.81
N LEU A 144 10.94 -13.63 -9.89
CA LEU A 144 11.93 -13.78 -8.82
C LEU A 144 13.34 -14.08 -9.36
N CYS A 145 13.46 -14.73 -10.49
CA CYS A 145 14.76 -15.04 -11.11
C CYS A 145 15.56 -13.78 -11.52
N LEU A 146 14.88 -12.61 -11.64
CA LEU A 146 15.53 -11.33 -11.93
C LEU A 146 16.00 -10.60 -10.66
N LEU A 147 15.58 -11.06 -9.49
CA LEU A 147 15.87 -10.44 -8.20
C LEU A 147 17.04 -11.14 -7.51
N ARG A 148 18.27 -10.93 -7.91
CA ARG A 148 19.48 -11.55 -7.35
C ARG A 148 19.31 -12.14 -5.95
N LYS A 149 19.61 -13.43 -5.77
CA LYS A 149 19.45 -14.16 -4.51
C LYS A 149 20.80 -14.42 -3.86
N ARG A 150 20.86 -14.27 -2.55
CA ARG A 150 21.95 -14.66 -1.64
C ARG A 150 21.38 -15.58 -0.55
N TYR A 151 22.00 -15.50 0.61
CA TYR A 151 21.53 -16.27 1.80
C TYR A 151 20.29 -15.59 2.42
N PRO A 152 19.34 -16.40 2.94
CA PRO A 152 18.23 -15.92 3.75
C PRO A 152 18.74 -15.04 4.90
N GLN A 153 18.02 -13.95 5.18
CA GLN A 153 18.35 -13.03 6.26
C GLN A 153 17.37 -13.19 7.42
N ASP A 154 17.88 -13.07 8.65
CA ASP A 154 17.02 -12.99 9.83
C ASP A 154 16.26 -11.66 9.85
N VAL A 155 14.94 -11.77 9.86
CA VAL A 155 14.00 -10.62 9.90
C VAL A 155 13.26 -10.52 11.22
N SER A 156 13.59 -11.34 12.22
CA SER A 156 12.89 -11.43 13.51
C SER A 156 12.76 -10.09 14.22
N LYS A 157 13.78 -9.24 14.15
CA LYS A 157 13.78 -7.89 14.74
C LYS A 157 12.70 -6.96 14.18
N TYR A 158 12.21 -7.23 12.97
CA TYR A 158 11.17 -6.46 12.30
C TYR A 158 9.77 -7.03 12.51
N LEU A 159 9.65 -8.17 13.23
CA LEU A 159 8.37 -8.79 13.49
C LEU A 159 7.81 -8.37 14.85
N ALA A 160 6.48 -8.33 14.94
CA ALA A 160 5.81 -8.17 16.21
C ALA A 160 5.88 -9.47 17.02
N ARG A 161 5.87 -9.36 18.34
CA ARG A 161 5.62 -10.48 19.23
C ARG A 161 4.11 -10.66 19.33
N MET A 162 3.59 -11.61 18.59
CA MET A 162 2.17 -11.93 18.55
C MET A 162 2.01 -13.44 18.64
N THR A 163 0.97 -13.89 19.35
CA THR A 163 0.57 -15.29 19.32
C THR A 163 -0.07 -15.61 17.96
N ARG A 164 -0.25 -16.89 17.68
CA ARG A 164 -0.91 -17.32 16.44
C ARG A 164 -2.37 -16.88 16.41
N GLU A 165 -3.04 -16.95 17.55
CA GLU A 165 -4.43 -16.53 17.75
C GLU A 165 -4.59 -15.03 17.50
N GLU A 166 -3.73 -14.19 18.08
CA GLU A 166 -3.71 -12.73 17.82
C GLU A 166 -3.48 -12.41 16.34
N CYS A 167 -2.60 -13.17 15.67
CA CYS A 167 -2.37 -13.01 14.24
C CYS A 167 -3.60 -13.41 13.41
N SER A 168 -4.28 -14.51 13.75
CA SER A 168 -5.49 -14.96 13.05
C SER A 168 -6.62 -13.95 13.21
N SER A 169 -6.89 -13.52 14.44
CA SER A 169 -7.90 -12.51 14.74
C SER A 169 -7.67 -11.22 13.95
N ALA A 170 -6.41 -10.74 13.89
CA ALA A 170 -6.06 -9.55 13.12
C ALA A 170 -6.26 -9.71 11.60
N ILE A 171 -6.17 -10.94 11.07
CA ILE A 171 -6.45 -11.22 9.66
C ILE A 171 -7.96 -11.25 9.41
N GLU A 172 -8.73 -11.87 10.28
CA GLU A 172 -10.19 -11.93 10.20
C GLU A 172 -10.80 -10.52 10.22
N GLU A 173 -10.42 -9.70 11.19
CA GLU A 173 -10.82 -8.30 11.26
C GLU A 173 -10.47 -7.51 9.99
N TRP A 174 -9.31 -7.80 9.39
CA TRP A 174 -8.92 -7.17 8.13
C TRP A 174 -9.77 -7.59 6.95
N LEU A 175 -10.16 -8.85 6.88
CA LEU A 175 -11.06 -9.35 5.83
C LEU A 175 -12.45 -8.73 5.95
N GLU A 176 -12.95 -8.55 7.17
CA GLU A 176 -14.20 -7.84 7.44
C GLU A 176 -14.12 -6.37 6.97
N GLU A 177 -13.03 -5.66 7.33
CA GLU A 177 -12.82 -4.27 6.90
C GLU A 177 -12.79 -4.14 5.37
N ILE A 178 -12.15 -5.09 4.67
CA ILE A 178 -12.11 -5.10 3.20
C ILE A 178 -13.50 -5.36 2.63
N SER A 179 -14.25 -6.29 3.20
CA SER A 179 -15.61 -6.60 2.76
C SER A 179 -16.53 -5.39 2.88
N GLU A 180 -16.50 -4.69 4.01
CA GLU A 180 -17.25 -3.44 4.21
C GLU A 180 -16.86 -2.36 3.21
N GLU A 181 -15.54 -2.19 2.93
CA GLU A 181 -15.05 -1.22 1.96
C GLU A 181 -15.52 -1.57 0.54
N LEU A 182 -15.50 -2.83 0.16
CA LEU A 182 -15.99 -3.30 -1.14
C LEU A 182 -17.50 -3.06 -1.30
N GLU A 183 -18.29 -3.32 -0.28
CA GLU A 183 -19.72 -3.05 -0.29
C GLU A 183 -20.03 -1.56 -0.42
N PHE A 184 -19.30 -0.71 0.32
CA PHE A 184 -19.41 0.73 0.21
C PHE A 184 -19.07 1.23 -1.20
N LEU A 185 -17.98 0.74 -1.78
CA LEU A 185 -17.57 1.11 -3.13
C LEU A 185 -18.56 0.62 -4.19
N ALA A 186 -19.12 -0.57 -4.02
CA ALA A 186 -20.13 -1.10 -4.93
C ALA A 186 -21.42 -0.26 -4.90
N LYS A 187 -21.83 0.19 -3.70
CA LYS A 187 -22.97 1.10 -3.54
C LYS A 187 -22.70 2.45 -4.21
N ARG A 188 -21.53 3.03 -3.94
CA ARG A 188 -21.16 4.33 -4.52
C ARG A 188 -21.06 4.28 -6.05
N LYS A 189 -20.54 3.18 -6.59
CA LYS A 189 -20.52 2.95 -8.05
C LYS A 189 -21.91 3.02 -8.66
N LYS A 190 -22.90 2.31 -8.07
CA LYS A 190 -24.30 2.34 -8.54
C LYS A 190 -24.91 3.73 -8.48
N GLU A 191 -24.61 4.50 -7.43
CA GLU A 191 -25.07 5.89 -7.30
C GLU A 191 -24.54 6.77 -8.44
N VAL A 192 -23.22 6.68 -8.71
CA VAL A 192 -22.56 7.44 -9.78
C VAL A 192 -23.09 7.03 -11.16
N GLU A 193 -23.30 5.74 -11.41
CA GLU A 193 -23.87 5.23 -12.66
C GLU A 193 -25.27 5.83 -12.90
N ARG A 194 -26.12 5.87 -11.86
CA ARG A 194 -27.44 6.50 -11.94
C ARG A 194 -27.35 8.01 -12.22
N GLU A 195 -26.46 8.74 -11.50
CA GLU A 195 -26.24 10.17 -11.71
C GLU A 195 -25.80 10.45 -13.17
N MET A 196 -24.94 9.60 -13.72
CA MET A 196 -24.51 9.69 -15.11
C MET A 196 -25.66 9.46 -16.11
N GLU A 197 -26.50 8.45 -15.87
CA GLU A 197 -27.67 8.17 -16.73
C GLU A 197 -28.67 9.34 -16.73
N GLU A 198 -28.94 9.91 -15.55
CA GLU A 198 -29.79 11.09 -15.41
C GLU A 198 -29.20 12.30 -16.16
N PHE A 199 -27.89 12.51 -16.05
CA PHE A 199 -27.20 13.58 -16.76
C PHE A 199 -27.28 13.39 -18.27
N LEU A 200 -26.99 12.19 -18.77
CA LEU A 200 -27.07 11.87 -20.21
C LEU A 200 -28.48 12.04 -20.77
N SER A 201 -29.51 11.69 -19.99
CA SER A 201 -30.91 11.92 -20.36
C SER A 201 -31.22 13.42 -20.54
N ARG A 202 -30.74 14.25 -19.60
CA ARG A 202 -30.92 15.73 -19.71
C ARG A 202 -30.21 16.30 -20.92
N VAL A 203 -29.00 15.83 -21.22
CA VAL A 203 -28.25 16.28 -22.42
C VAL A 203 -28.97 15.91 -23.72
N LYS A 204 -29.57 14.72 -23.79
CA LYS A 204 -30.39 14.30 -24.98
C LYS A 204 -31.60 15.18 -25.15
N ASN A 205 -32.33 15.47 -24.10
CA ASN A 205 -33.53 16.33 -24.17
C ASN A 205 -33.18 17.77 -24.62
N LEU A 206 -32.03 18.30 -24.18
CA LEU A 206 -31.58 19.63 -24.64
C LEU A 206 -31.23 19.67 -26.14
N ASN A 207 -30.74 18.56 -26.70
CA ASN A 207 -30.42 18.48 -28.12
C ASN A 207 -31.65 18.22 -28.99
N GLU A 208 -32.79 17.83 -28.43
CA GLU A 208 -34.08 17.64 -29.15
C GLU A 208 -34.96 18.89 -29.13
N GLU A 209 -34.64 19.88 -28.29
CA GLU A 209 -35.38 21.14 -28.17
C GLU A 209 -34.82 22.27 -29.04
N ASP A 210 -33.73 22.07 -29.79
CA ASP A 210 -33.18 23.06 -30.74
C ASP A 210 -33.61 22.70 -32.16
N PRO A 211 -34.62 23.41 -32.76
CA PRO A 211 -35.10 23.19 -34.14
C PRO A 211 -34.18 23.76 -35.18
#